data_1f187e342ee7b0a93452068522a39811
#
_entry.id   1f187e342ee7b0a93452068522a39811
#
_cell.length_a   1.000
_cell.length_b   1.000
_cell.length_c   1.000
_cell.angle_alpha   90.00
_cell.angle_beta   90.00
_cell.angle_gamma   90.00
#
_symmetry.space_group_name_H-M   'P 1'
#
loop_
_entity.id
_entity.type
_entity.pdbx_description
1 polymer ?
#
loop_
_entity_poly.entity_id
_entity_poly.type
_entity_poly.pdbx_seq_one_letter_code
_entity_poly.pdbx_strand_id
1 'polypeptide(L)'
;MAYLPTPDKATGSSVLYAFFKGIGENMKIRIGFGLGTRSSATDPKTLGXLATSLEEFGFDSLWFSERVSGTGLDPLVAMSWIAARTEKLKFGPSVMVLPGRNPVLLAKSFASLDRISNGRVLPAFGLGAVNLAEHQAFGLERKDRSPWFDEALPLMRRLWEEDSVSHSGQRFQLTDVRVKPKPIQKPLDIWLGGIAPSELKRVGRXGDGWLPSFCTPNDXAEAIPKIDQHSISANREVIDREHFGXLIIYTADGSIPDQIVQAVQSXRPELKAEDIIVQNRKELSARIQEFIAVGASKFXLTPXVEPEDWEQELSCLAEETLHLQN
;
A
#
# COMPACT_ATOMS: atom_id res chain seq x y z
N MET A 1 49.92 3.35 -15.26
CA MET A 1 48.87 4.15 -14.60
C MET A 1 47.81 4.47 -15.65
N ALA A 2 46.71 3.72 -15.61
CA ALA A 2 45.62 3.92 -16.55
C ALA A 2 44.54 4.82 -15.88
N TYR A 3 44.25 5.90 -16.55
CA TYR A 3 43.22 6.85 -16.14
C TYR A 3 41.81 6.20 -16.31
N LEU A 4 41.10 6.03 -15.23
CA LEU A 4 39.67 5.66 -15.28
C LEU A 4 38.87 6.95 -15.44
N PRO A 5 37.95 7.06 -16.41
CA PRO A 5 37.12 8.25 -16.57
C PRO A 5 36.05 8.30 -15.46
N THR A 6 35.79 9.49 -14.95
CA THR A 6 34.69 9.77 -14.01
C THR A 6 33.36 9.59 -14.73
N PRO A 7 32.35 8.97 -14.10
CA PRO A 7 31.04 8.78 -14.75
C PRO A 7 30.30 10.12 -14.93
N ASP A 8 29.89 10.35 -16.13
CA ASP A 8 29.10 11.53 -16.53
C ASP A 8 27.67 11.37 -15.99
N LYS A 9 27.16 12.40 -15.31
CA LYS A 9 25.82 12.38 -14.66
C LYS A 9 24.65 12.18 -15.65
N ALA A 10 24.91 12.39 -16.95
CA ALA A 10 23.88 12.26 -17.99
C ALA A 10 23.64 10.81 -18.43
N THR A 11 24.58 9.89 -18.19
CA THR A 11 24.48 8.50 -18.66
C THR A 11 23.75 7.57 -17.69
N GLY A 12 23.62 7.93 -16.41
CA GLY A 12 22.92 7.14 -15.41
C GLY A 12 21.41 7.03 -15.67
N SER A 13 20.81 8.12 -16.13
CA SER A 13 19.36 8.18 -16.40
C SER A 13 18.95 7.31 -17.61
N SER A 14 19.78 7.29 -18.66
CA SER A 14 19.45 6.53 -19.89
C SER A 14 19.62 5.02 -19.72
N VAL A 15 20.59 4.59 -18.89
CA VAL A 15 20.82 3.16 -18.61
C VAL A 15 19.72 2.60 -17.71
N LEU A 16 19.29 3.37 -16.70
CA LEU A 16 18.16 3.02 -15.84
C LEU A 16 16.86 2.93 -16.66
N TYR A 17 16.62 3.90 -17.53
CA TYR A 17 15.45 3.92 -18.40
C TYR A 17 15.43 2.71 -19.35
N ALA A 18 16.58 2.33 -19.92
CA ALA A 18 16.70 1.17 -20.80
C ALA A 18 16.51 -0.16 -20.03
N PHE A 19 16.97 -0.23 -18.79
CA PHE A 19 16.80 -1.40 -17.93
C PHE A 19 15.33 -1.64 -17.59
N PHE A 20 14.60 -0.57 -17.28
CA PHE A 20 13.15 -0.67 -16.94
C PHE A 20 12.28 -0.88 -18.17
N LYS A 21 12.70 -0.44 -19.36
CA LYS A 21 11.92 -0.59 -20.59
C LYS A 21 11.71 -2.06 -21.00
N GLY A 22 12.67 -2.94 -20.68
CA GLY A 22 12.53 -4.38 -20.92
C GLY A 22 11.66 -5.12 -19.89
N ILE A 23 11.49 -4.53 -18.71
CA ILE A 23 10.72 -5.16 -17.62
C ILE A 23 9.21 -4.90 -17.80
N GLY A 24 8.84 -3.74 -18.36
CA GLY A 24 7.43 -3.33 -18.44
C GLY A 24 6.55 -4.07 -19.43
N GLU A 25 7.15 -4.73 -20.44
CA GLU A 25 6.37 -5.33 -21.55
C GLU A 25 5.61 -6.60 -21.15
N ASN A 26 5.96 -7.26 -20.02
CA ASN A 26 5.30 -8.47 -19.54
C ASN A 26 4.81 -8.39 -18.09
N MET A 27 4.93 -7.21 -17.46
CA MET A 27 4.53 -7.03 -16.06
C MET A 27 3.01 -6.87 -15.95
N LYS A 28 2.40 -7.57 -15.03
CA LYS A 28 0.95 -7.53 -14.83
C LYS A 28 0.55 -6.24 -14.08
N ILE A 29 -0.19 -5.39 -14.76
CA ILE A 29 -0.64 -4.11 -14.22
C ILE A 29 -2.02 -4.26 -13.57
N ARG A 30 -2.16 -3.74 -12.35
CA ARG A 30 -3.38 -3.81 -11.57
C ARG A 30 -3.82 -2.43 -11.12
N ILE A 31 -5.08 -2.09 -11.34
CA ILE A 31 -5.64 -0.81 -10.95
C ILE A 31 -6.75 -1.06 -9.93
N GLY A 32 -6.57 -0.50 -8.75
CA GLY A 32 -7.53 -0.54 -7.66
C GLY A 32 -7.92 0.87 -7.23
N PHE A 33 -8.86 0.93 -6.32
CA PHE A 33 -9.41 2.17 -5.80
C PHE A 33 -9.17 2.29 -4.30
N GLY A 34 -8.92 3.50 -3.79
CA GLY A 34 -8.62 3.74 -2.39
C GLY A 34 -9.57 4.72 -1.73
N LEU A 35 -10.08 4.35 -0.57
CA LEU A 35 -10.81 5.25 0.31
C LEU A 35 -9.85 5.85 1.34
N GLY A 36 -9.76 7.17 1.35
CA GLY A 36 -8.87 7.90 2.26
C GLY A 36 -9.38 7.90 3.70
N THR A 37 -8.54 8.39 4.61
CA THR A 37 -8.85 8.47 6.04
C THR A 37 -10.01 9.40 6.38
N ARG A 38 -10.47 10.21 5.42
CA ARG A 38 -11.60 11.14 5.59
C ARG A 38 -12.84 10.68 4.82
N SER A 39 -12.87 9.43 4.38
CA SER A 39 -13.98 8.94 3.57
C SER A 39 -15.32 9.08 4.29
N SER A 40 -16.32 9.53 3.55
CA SER A 40 -17.72 9.59 3.98
C SER A 40 -18.50 8.34 3.55
N ALA A 41 -17.89 7.42 2.81
CA ALA A 41 -18.51 6.15 2.38
C ALA A 41 -18.60 5.19 3.57
N THR A 42 -19.43 5.54 4.55
CA THR A 42 -19.55 4.82 5.83
C THR A 42 -20.90 4.16 6.04
N ASP A 43 -21.85 4.40 5.13
CA ASP A 43 -23.17 3.76 5.21
C ASP A 43 -23.25 2.57 4.24
N PRO A 44 -24.15 1.59 4.52
CA PRO A 44 -24.23 0.37 3.73
C PRO A 44 -24.58 0.59 2.25
N LYS A 45 -25.35 1.63 1.93
CA LYS A 45 -25.78 1.90 0.55
C LYS A 45 -24.59 2.42 -0.28
N THR A 46 -23.91 3.45 0.22
CA THR A 46 -22.74 4.05 -0.46
C THR A 46 -21.59 3.04 -0.59
N LEU A 47 -21.25 2.36 0.49
CA LEU A 47 -20.16 1.39 0.46
C LEU A 47 -20.52 0.19 -0.44
N GLY A 48 -21.79 -0.20 -0.47
CA GLY A 48 -22.30 -1.24 -1.36
C GLY A 48 -22.19 -0.87 -2.84
N UNK A 49 -22.46 0.24 -3.20
CA UNK A 49 -22.40 0.72 -4.34
C UNK A 49 -21.20 0.68 -4.83
N LEU A 50 -20.22 1.30 -4.11
CA LEU A 50 -18.81 1.34 -4.42
C LEU A 50 -18.25 -0.06 -4.76
N ALA A 51 -18.48 -1.00 -3.87
CA ALA A 51 -17.94 -2.35 -4.02
C ALA A 51 -18.47 -3.04 -5.30
N THR A 52 -19.77 -2.92 -5.54
CA THR A 52 -20.40 -3.54 -6.72
C THR A 52 -19.89 -2.89 -8.01
N SER A 53 -19.88 -1.56 -8.06
CA SER A 53 -19.40 -0.83 -9.26
C SER A 53 -17.93 -1.12 -9.55
N LEU A 54 -17.07 -1.16 -8.52
CA LEU A 54 -15.66 -1.52 -8.71
C LEU A 54 -15.51 -2.91 -9.30
N GLU A 55 -16.27 -3.88 -8.79
CA GLU A 55 -16.23 -5.26 -9.33
C GLU A 55 -16.78 -5.33 -10.75
N GLU A 56 -17.89 -4.66 -11.03
CA GLU A 56 -18.54 -4.65 -12.35
C GLU A 56 -17.69 -3.96 -13.42
N PHE A 57 -17.05 -2.84 -13.08
CA PHE A 57 -16.13 -2.15 -14.00
C PHE A 57 -14.81 -2.90 -14.19
N GLY A 58 -14.47 -3.84 -13.28
CA GLY A 58 -13.29 -4.67 -13.41
C GLY A 58 -12.04 -4.12 -12.71
N PHE A 59 -12.19 -3.24 -11.72
CA PHE A 59 -11.06 -2.83 -10.89
C PHE A 59 -10.50 -4.03 -10.11
N ASP A 60 -9.17 -4.07 -9.94
CA ASP A 60 -8.50 -5.17 -9.24
C ASP A 60 -8.84 -5.21 -7.74
N SER A 61 -8.93 -4.04 -7.09
CA SER A 61 -8.98 -4.02 -5.62
C SER A 61 -9.53 -2.73 -5.03
N LEU A 62 -10.08 -2.84 -3.81
CA LEU A 62 -10.54 -1.71 -2.98
C LEU A 62 -9.68 -1.63 -1.71
N TRP A 63 -9.22 -0.43 -1.38
CA TRP A 63 -8.26 -0.20 -0.28
C TRP A 63 -8.81 0.81 0.73
N PHE A 64 -8.55 0.55 2.01
CA PHE A 64 -9.05 1.35 3.14
C PHE A 64 -7.88 1.94 3.93
N SER A 65 -7.77 3.27 3.93
CA SER A 65 -6.76 3.97 4.74
C SER A 65 -7.21 4.05 6.20
N GLU A 66 -6.33 3.77 7.12
CA GLU A 66 -6.67 3.77 8.55
C GLU A 66 -6.22 5.02 9.28
N ARG A 67 -7.14 5.58 10.04
CA ARG A 67 -6.88 6.59 11.06
C ARG A 67 -8.01 6.52 12.08
N VAL A 68 -7.68 6.28 13.36
CA VAL A 68 -8.69 6.15 14.43
C VAL A 68 -9.53 7.43 14.55
N SER A 69 -8.88 8.59 14.41
CA SER A 69 -9.55 9.89 14.48
C SER A 69 -10.14 10.36 13.14
N GLY A 70 -10.05 9.54 12.09
CA GLY A 70 -10.64 9.84 10.78
C GLY A 70 -12.13 9.51 10.73
N THR A 71 -12.79 9.90 9.63
CA THR A 71 -14.20 9.59 9.42
C THR A 71 -14.41 8.22 8.75
N GLY A 72 -13.35 7.66 8.12
CA GLY A 72 -13.44 6.36 7.44
C GLY A 72 -13.68 5.21 8.41
N LEU A 73 -14.20 4.13 7.87
CA LEU A 73 -14.49 2.90 8.65
C LEU A 73 -13.21 2.19 9.07
N ASP A 74 -13.28 1.44 10.18
CA ASP A 74 -12.21 0.49 10.54
C ASP A 74 -11.98 -0.48 9.38
N PRO A 75 -10.72 -0.65 8.92
CA PRO A 75 -10.46 -1.48 7.74
C PRO A 75 -10.89 -2.94 7.88
N LEU A 76 -10.74 -3.59 9.04
CA LEU A 76 -11.15 -5.00 9.20
C LEU A 76 -12.66 -5.14 9.09
N VAL A 77 -13.41 -4.20 9.67
CA VAL A 77 -14.88 -4.20 9.60
C VAL A 77 -15.33 -3.99 8.15
N ALA A 78 -14.76 -2.96 7.49
CA ALA A 78 -15.11 -2.64 6.10
C ALA A 78 -14.77 -3.79 5.15
N MET A 79 -13.57 -4.35 5.26
CA MET A 79 -13.12 -5.49 4.43
C MET A 79 -14.00 -6.72 4.63
N SER A 80 -14.43 -7.00 5.88
CA SER A 80 -15.30 -8.15 6.15
C SER A 80 -16.66 -7.98 5.47
N TRP A 81 -17.19 -6.75 5.49
CA TRP A 81 -18.44 -6.42 4.83
C TRP A 81 -18.32 -6.53 3.30
N ILE A 82 -17.22 -6.03 2.72
CA ILE A 82 -16.92 -6.12 1.29
C ILE A 82 -16.76 -7.58 0.87
N ALA A 83 -16.07 -8.39 1.68
CA ALA A 83 -15.84 -9.81 1.39
C ALA A 83 -17.17 -10.57 1.20
N ALA A 84 -18.20 -10.19 1.95
CA ALA A 84 -19.52 -10.83 1.90
C ALA A 84 -20.37 -10.36 0.70
N ARG A 85 -19.96 -9.29 0.01
CA ARG A 85 -20.76 -8.67 -1.06
C ARG A 85 -20.15 -8.79 -2.45
N THR A 86 -18.90 -9.22 -2.53
CA THR A 86 -18.15 -9.32 -3.80
C THR A 86 -17.61 -10.72 -3.97
N GLU A 87 -17.31 -11.11 -5.22
CA GLU A 87 -16.81 -12.44 -5.55
C GLU A 87 -15.34 -12.41 -6.01
N LYS A 88 -14.92 -11.34 -6.71
CA LYS A 88 -13.61 -11.24 -7.33
C LYS A 88 -12.77 -10.08 -6.80
N LEU A 89 -13.41 -8.99 -6.41
CA LEU A 89 -12.74 -7.78 -5.95
C LEU A 89 -11.84 -8.10 -4.76
N LYS A 90 -10.55 -7.82 -4.89
CA LYS A 90 -9.60 -7.94 -3.79
C LYS A 90 -9.73 -6.71 -2.89
N PHE A 91 -9.20 -6.79 -1.69
CA PHE A 91 -9.29 -5.66 -0.77
C PHE A 91 -8.16 -5.71 0.26
N GLY A 92 -7.78 -4.54 0.74
CA GLY A 92 -6.73 -4.41 1.75
C GLY A 92 -6.76 -3.08 2.46
N PRO A 93 -6.07 -2.96 3.58
CA PRO A 93 -5.82 -1.63 4.16
C PRO A 93 -4.68 -0.94 3.42
N SER A 94 -4.69 0.40 3.38
CA SER A 94 -3.61 1.17 2.72
C SER A 94 -3.16 2.37 3.56
N VAL A 95 -2.58 2.16 4.70
CA VAL A 95 -2.18 0.90 5.35
C VAL A 95 -2.85 0.79 6.71
N MET A 96 -2.87 -0.43 7.29
CA MET A 96 -3.30 -0.63 8.69
C MET A 96 -2.12 -0.37 9.62
N VAL A 97 -2.39 0.29 10.74
CA VAL A 97 -1.38 0.55 11.78
C VAL A 97 -1.11 -0.75 12.54
N LEU A 98 0.09 -1.30 12.43
CA LEU A 98 0.45 -2.54 13.13
C LEU A 98 0.85 -2.30 14.60
N PRO A 99 1.64 -1.24 14.93
CA PRO A 99 2.01 -1.01 16.32
C PRO A 99 0.78 -0.78 17.22
N GLY A 100 0.80 -1.37 18.41
CA GLY A 100 -0.31 -1.32 19.36
C GLY A 100 -1.29 -2.48 19.23
N ARG A 101 -1.19 -3.27 18.15
CA ARG A 101 -2.07 -4.41 17.95
C ARG A 101 -1.39 -5.72 18.38
N ASN A 102 -2.16 -6.60 18.98
CA ASN A 102 -1.69 -7.95 19.32
C ASN A 102 -1.52 -8.75 18.02
N PRO A 103 -0.30 -9.20 17.68
CA PRO A 103 -0.06 -9.89 16.42
C PRO A 103 -0.78 -11.23 16.30
N VAL A 104 -1.04 -11.93 17.41
CA VAL A 104 -1.76 -13.21 17.39
C VAL A 104 -3.22 -13.00 16.99
N LEU A 105 -3.88 -12.04 17.63
CA LEU A 105 -5.29 -11.72 17.34
C LEU A 105 -5.42 -11.19 15.91
N LEU A 106 -4.50 -10.34 15.50
CA LEU A 106 -4.51 -9.79 14.14
C LEU A 106 -4.24 -10.87 13.08
N ALA A 107 -3.29 -11.77 13.34
CA ALA A 107 -3.02 -12.92 12.45
C ALA A 107 -4.27 -13.80 12.31
N LYS A 108 -5.00 -14.02 13.41
CA LYS A 108 -6.26 -14.79 13.40
C LYS A 108 -7.30 -14.09 12.52
N SER A 109 -7.46 -12.77 12.67
CA SER A 109 -8.43 -11.98 11.90
C SER A 109 -8.14 -12.05 10.39
N PHE A 110 -6.88 -11.81 9.99
CA PHE A 110 -6.50 -11.85 8.57
C PHE A 110 -6.63 -13.26 7.99
N ALA A 111 -6.24 -14.30 8.73
CA ALA A 111 -6.39 -15.70 8.26
C ALA A 111 -7.86 -16.05 8.06
N SER A 112 -8.74 -15.60 8.97
CA SER A 112 -10.19 -15.81 8.85
C SER A 112 -10.75 -15.08 7.63
N LEU A 113 -10.37 -13.82 7.48
CA LEU A 113 -10.83 -12.98 6.35
C LEU A 113 -10.34 -13.55 5.02
N ASP A 114 -9.10 -14.03 4.96
CA ASP A 114 -8.56 -14.66 3.77
C ASP A 114 -9.38 -15.89 3.37
N ARG A 115 -9.78 -16.70 4.33
CA ARG A 115 -10.58 -17.89 4.07
C ARG A 115 -12.00 -17.56 3.61
N ILE A 116 -12.70 -16.67 4.33
CA ILE A 116 -14.11 -16.36 3.97
C ILE A 116 -14.21 -15.57 2.66
N SER A 117 -13.13 -14.90 2.26
CA SER A 117 -13.07 -14.18 0.99
C SER A 117 -12.51 -15.02 -0.16
N ASN A 118 -12.13 -16.27 0.10
CA ASN A 118 -11.50 -17.15 -0.90
C ASN A 118 -10.19 -16.57 -1.45
N GLY A 119 -9.33 -16.03 -0.55
CA GLY A 119 -7.97 -15.59 -0.91
C GLY A 119 -7.90 -14.20 -1.54
N ARG A 120 -8.82 -13.28 -1.17
CA ARG A 120 -8.87 -11.94 -1.78
C ARG A 120 -8.28 -10.82 -0.91
N VAL A 121 -7.84 -11.12 0.32
CA VAL A 121 -7.29 -10.11 1.20
C VAL A 121 -5.83 -9.79 0.85
N LEU A 122 -5.47 -8.51 0.93
CA LEU A 122 -4.12 -8.00 0.67
C LEU A 122 -3.63 -7.26 1.93
N PRO A 123 -3.00 -7.96 2.88
CA PRO A 123 -2.54 -7.32 4.11
C PRO A 123 -1.48 -6.25 3.83
N ALA A 124 -1.71 -5.02 4.27
CA ALA A 124 -0.71 -3.96 4.14
C ALA A 124 -0.61 -3.16 5.43
N PHE A 125 0.62 -2.97 5.91
CA PHE A 125 0.88 -2.41 7.24
C PHE A 125 1.84 -1.24 7.22
N GLY A 126 1.67 -0.35 8.20
CA GLY A 126 2.53 0.80 8.41
C GLY A 126 2.67 1.16 9.89
N LEU A 127 3.50 2.18 10.14
CA LEU A 127 3.78 2.65 11.51
C LEU A 127 2.65 3.53 12.07
N GLY A 128 1.77 4.04 11.22
CA GLY A 128 0.74 4.98 11.62
C GLY A 128 1.22 6.44 11.63
N ALA A 129 0.27 7.35 11.76
CA ALA A 129 0.54 8.79 11.74
C ALA A 129 1.36 9.25 12.95
N VAL A 130 2.16 10.29 12.76
CA VAL A 130 2.92 10.91 13.85
C VAL A 130 2.01 11.98 14.50
N ASN A 131 1.21 11.55 15.46
CA ASN A 131 0.16 12.36 16.07
C ASN A 131 -0.13 11.81 17.45
N LEU A 132 -0.23 12.69 18.45
CA LEU A 132 -0.39 12.28 19.85
C LEU A 132 -1.68 11.49 20.09
N ALA A 133 -2.80 11.92 19.49
CA ALA A 133 -4.09 11.25 19.68
C ALA A 133 -4.07 9.82 19.11
N GLU A 134 -3.43 9.65 17.95
CA GLU A 134 -3.26 8.31 17.35
C GLU A 134 -2.37 7.43 18.25
N HIS A 135 -1.24 7.99 18.75
CA HIS A 135 -0.37 7.23 19.66
C HIS A 135 -1.13 6.78 20.91
N GLN A 136 -1.94 7.67 21.49
CA GLN A 136 -2.75 7.33 22.68
C GLN A 136 -3.82 6.28 22.36
N ALA A 137 -4.46 6.40 21.19
CA ALA A 137 -5.49 5.41 20.77
C ALA A 137 -4.89 4.01 20.63
N PHE A 138 -3.65 3.90 20.14
CA PHE A 138 -2.95 2.62 20.00
C PHE A 138 -2.17 2.23 21.27
N GLY A 139 -2.20 3.05 22.33
CA GLY A 139 -1.52 2.76 23.59
C GLY A 139 0.01 2.77 23.50
N LEU A 140 0.57 3.68 22.68
CA LEU A 140 2.00 3.70 22.34
C LEU A 140 2.60 5.08 22.48
N GLU A 141 3.91 5.12 22.73
CA GLU A 141 4.73 6.30 22.48
C GLU A 141 5.35 6.20 21.07
N ARG A 142 5.74 7.34 20.52
CA ARG A 142 6.37 7.40 19.19
C ARG A 142 7.56 6.46 19.05
N LYS A 143 8.39 6.37 20.11
CA LYS A 143 9.61 5.54 20.12
C LYS A 143 9.33 4.05 20.08
N ASP A 144 8.12 3.60 20.49
CA ASP A 144 7.75 2.19 20.58
C ASP A 144 7.28 1.62 19.25
N ARG A 145 6.85 2.48 18.31
CA ARG A 145 6.20 2.02 17.08
C ARG A 145 7.09 1.11 16.24
N SER A 146 8.33 1.53 16.01
CA SER A 146 9.26 0.78 15.17
C SER A 146 9.66 -0.56 15.79
N PRO A 147 10.09 -0.62 17.06
CA PRO A 147 10.38 -1.91 17.70
C PRO A 147 9.17 -2.85 17.77
N TRP A 148 7.96 -2.30 18.02
CA TRP A 148 6.73 -3.11 17.99
C TRP A 148 6.53 -3.76 16.63
N PHE A 149 6.61 -2.95 15.57
CA PHE A 149 6.42 -3.39 14.18
C PHE A 149 7.42 -4.49 13.82
N ASP A 150 8.70 -4.24 14.14
CA ASP A 150 9.81 -5.12 13.75
C ASP A 150 9.74 -6.49 14.47
N GLU A 151 9.06 -6.57 15.63
CA GLU A 151 8.81 -7.85 16.31
C GLU A 151 7.48 -8.49 15.86
N ALA A 152 6.42 -7.68 15.72
CA ALA A 152 5.07 -8.19 15.43
C ALA A 152 4.94 -8.77 14.01
N LEU A 153 5.54 -8.14 12.99
CA LEU A 153 5.34 -8.55 11.60
C LEU A 153 5.90 -9.95 11.30
N PRO A 154 7.16 -10.24 11.63
CA PRO A 154 7.68 -11.62 11.45
C PRO A 154 6.90 -12.65 12.27
N LEU A 155 6.43 -12.26 13.46
CA LEU A 155 5.64 -13.15 14.32
C LEU A 155 4.30 -13.50 13.67
N MET A 156 3.62 -12.52 13.05
CA MET A 156 2.38 -12.78 12.30
C MET A 156 2.62 -13.77 11.15
N ARG A 157 3.70 -13.60 10.40
CA ARG A 157 4.05 -14.52 9.30
C ARG A 157 4.23 -15.94 9.81
N ARG A 158 4.99 -16.13 10.90
CA ARG A 158 5.18 -17.43 11.54
C ARG A 158 3.84 -18.04 11.96
N LEU A 159 2.93 -17.23 12.55
CA LEU A 159 1.60 -17.70 13.00
C LEU A 159 0.73 -18.17 11.82
N TRP A 160 0.94 -17.67 10.61
CA TRP A 160 0.24 -18.13 9.41
C TRP A 160 0.86 -19.42 8.84
N GLU A 161 2.17 -19.55 8.92
CA GLU A 161 2.93 -20.63 8.26
C GLU A 161 3.14 -21.86 9.16
N GLU A 162 3.53 -21.65 10.42
CA GLU A 162 3.89 -22.73 11.35
C GLU A 162 2.65 -23.28 12.07
N ASP A 163 2.64 -24.59 12.35
CA ASP A 163 1.53 -25.21 13.09
C ASP A 163 1.43 -24.68 14.52
N SER A 164 2.57 -24.41 15.13
CA SER A 164 2.67 -23.91 16.50
C SER A 164 3.85 -22.95 16.61
N VAL A 165 3.67 -21.86 17.31
CA VAL A 165 4.70 -20.82 17.49
C VAL A 165 5.00 -20.64 18.98
N SER A 166 6.27 -20.82 19.33
CA SER A 166 6.82 -20.31 20.57
C SER A 166 7.74 -19.14 20.26
N HIS A 167 7.69 -18.09 21.05
CA HIS A 167 8.43 -16.85 20.84
C HIS A 167 8.76 -16.21 22.18
N SER A 168 10.00 -15.81 22.35
CA SER A 168 10.45 -15.05 23.52
C SER A 168 11.13 -13.78 23.03
N GLY A 169 10.32 -12.75 22.87
CA GLY A 169 10.78 -11.45 22.39
C GLY A 169 10.70 -10.38 23.46
N GLN A 170 10.99 -9.15 23.08
CA GLN A 170 10.96 -8.02 23.99
C GLN A 170 9.52 -7.68 24.43
N ARG A 171 8.56 -7.85 23.52
CA ARG A 171 7.16 -7.45 23.73
C ARG A 171 6.21 -8.64 23.80
N PHE A 172 6.51 -9.70 23.08
CA PHE A 172 5.59 -10.83 22.96
C PHE A 172 6.22 -12.10 23.50
N GLN A 173 5.48 -12.79 24.38
CA GLN A 173 5.89 -14.08 24.95
C GLN A 173 4.81 -15.09 24.58
N LEU A 174 5.15 -16.09 23.77
CA LEU A 174 4.20 -17.11 23.31
C LEU A 174 4.79 -18.50 23.61
N THR A 175 3.94 -19.42 24.05
CA THR A 175 4.30 -20.82 24.25
C THR A 175 3.26 -21.70 23.55
N ASP A 176 3.68 -22.40 22.50
CA ASP A 176 2.86 -23.35 21.73
C ASP A 176 1.54 -22.71 21.23
N VAL A 177 1.58 -21.45 20.81
CA VAL A 177 0.39 -20.75 20.29
C VAL A 177 0.09 -21.21 18.87
N ARG A 178 -1.16 -21.52 18.60
CA ARG A 178 -1.64 -22.01 17.29
C ARG A 178 -2.72 -21.08 16.75
N VAL A 179 -2.52 -20.57 15.55
CA VAL A 179 -3.55 -19.81 14.84
C VAL A 179 -4.16 -20.72 13.76
N LYS A 180 -5.45 -20.98 13.89
CA LYS A 180 -6.26 -21.76 12.93
C LYS A 180 -7.62 -21.07 12.75
N PRO A 181 -8.21 -21.12 11.53
CA PRO A 181 -7.66 -21.74 10.32
C PRO A 181 -6.43 -20.99 9.78
N LYS A 182 -5.65 -21.67 8.95
CA LYS A 182 -4.56 -21.03 8.22
C LYS A 182 -5.14 -20.28 7.02
N PRO A 183 -4.46 -19.23 6.52
CA PRO A 183 -4.89 -18.58 5.28
C PRO A 183 -4.97 -19.58 4.11
N ILE A 184 -5.74 -19.23 3.07
CA ILE A 184 -5.75 -19.97 1.80
C ILE A 184 -4.49 -19.62 1.00
N GLN A 185 -4.16 -18.32 0.95
CA GLN A 185 -2.97 -17.83 0.25
C GLN A 185 -1.71 -18.36 0.96
N LYS A 186 -0.76 -18.88 0.18
CA LYS A 186 0.50 -19.47 0.70
C LYS A 186 1.67 -19.06 -0.21
N PRO A 187 2.45 -18.08 0.21
CA PRO A 187 2.30 -17.28 1.42
C PRO A 187 1.15 -16.27 1.33
N LEU A 188 0.72 -15.74 2.47
CA LEU A 188 -0.14 -14.56 2.52
C LEU A 188 0.78 -13.35 2.52
N ASP A 189 0.94 -12.72 1.37
CA ASP A 189 1.91 -11.65 1.14
C ASP A 189 1.59 -10.42 1.98
N ILE A 190 2.63 -9.80 2.52
CA ILE A 190 2.54 -8.60 3.35
C ILE A 190 3.11 -7.40 2.61
N TRP A 191 2.27 -6.40 2.39
CA TRP A 191 2.65 -5.14 1.78
C TRP A 191 3.02 -4.12 2.86
N LEU A 192 4.01 -3.29 2.60
CA LEU A 192 4.44 -2.24 3.53
C LEU A 192 4.42 -0.88 2.84
N GLY A 193 4.02 0.14 3.60
CA GLY A 193 4.08 1.52 3.13
C GLY A 193 5.37 2.22 3.55
N GLY A 194 5.43 3.52 3.26
CA GLY A 194 6.50 4.41 3.68
C GLY A 194 7.61 4.59 2.66
N ILE A 195 8.37 5.67 2.82
CA ILE A 195 9.44 6.07 1.89
C ILE A 195 10.75 6.43 2.62
N ALA A 196 10.69 6.64 3.92
CA ALA A 196 11.89 6.97 4.69
C ALA A 196 12.92 5.83 4.60
N PRO A 197 14.22 6.13 4.68
CA PRO A 197 15.25 5.08 4.54
C PRO A 197 15.06 3.88 5.49
N SER A 198 14.61 4.13 6.72
CA SER A 198 14.31 3.05 7.69
C SER A 198 13.10 2.22 7.26
N GLU A 199 12.13 2.83 6.57
CA GLU A 199 10.95 2.13 6.05
C GLU A 199 11.32 1.27 4.83
N LEU A 200 12.10 1.81 3.89
CA LEU A 200 12.62 1.05 2.75
C LEU A 200 13.43 -0.16 3.22
N LYS A 201 14.26 0.03 4.26
CA LYS A 201 15.00 -1.08 4.88
C LYS A 201 14.04 -2.14 5.43
N ARG A 202 12.95 -1.72 6.07
CA ARG A 202 11.92 -2.63 6.60
C ARG A 202 11.20 -3.37 5.48
N VAL A 203 10.88 -2.70 4.38
CA VAL A 203 10.27 -3.32 3.20
C VAL A 203 11.14 -4.47 2.70
N GLY A 204 12.41 -4.23 2.45
CA GLY A 204 13.36 -5.27 1.99
C GLY A 204 13.49 -6.41 3.00
N ARG A 205 13.53 -6.11 4.25
CA ARG A 205 13.69 -7.11 5.31
C ARG A 205 12.45 -7.91 5.62
N UNK A 206 11.10 -7.28 5.51
CA UNK A 206 10.06 -7.82 5.97
C UNK A 206 8.95 -7.98 5.08
N GLY A 207 8.97 -7.25 4.09
CA GLY A 207 7.83 -7.14 3.17
C GLY A 207 7.87 -8.08 1.98
N ASP A 208 6.72 -8.32 1.40
CA ASP A 208 6.58 -9.05 0.12
C ASP A 208 6.08 -8.12 -0.97
N GLY A 209 5.67 -6.90 -0.59
CA GLY A 209 5.28 -5.84 -1.50
C GLY A 209 5.49 -4.48 -0.87
N TRP A 210 5.53 -3.44 -1.72
CA TRP A 210 5.72 -2.05 -1.29
C TRP A 210 4.60 -1.19 -1.88
N LEU A 211 3.89 -0.45 -1.02
CA LEU A 211 2.76 0.40 -1.42
C LEU A 211 2.92 1.79 -0.76
N PRO A 212 3.79 2.63 -1.30
CA PRO A 212 3.98 3.98 -0.77
C PRO A 212 2.88 4.95 -1.23
N SER A 213 2.86 6.11 -0.60
CA SER A 213 2.05 7.27 -0.99
C SER A 213 2.92 8.52 -0.96
N PHE A 214 2.44 9.60 -1.55
CA PHE A 214 3.15 10.89 -1.60
C PHE A 214 4.54 10.78 -2.24
N CYS A 215 4.64 9.97 -3.29
CA CYS A 215 5.87 9.72 -4.05
C CYS A 215 5.74 10.20 -5.48
N THR A 216 6.86 10.62 -6.05
CA THR A 216 7.01 10.85 -7.49
C THR A 216 7.54 9.60 -8.18
N PRO A 217 7.45 9.49 -9.53
CA PRO A 217 8.13 8.40 -10.25
C PRO A 217 9.63 8.34 -9.96
N ASN A 218 10.29 9.49 -9.77
CA ASN A 218 11.71 9.51 -9.40
C ASN A 218 11.96 8.86 -8.03
N ASP A 219 11.12 9.12 -7.06
CA ASP A 219 11.20 8.43 -5.76
C ASP A 219 11.08 6.90 -5.90
N UNK A 220 10.14 6.35 -6.75
CA UNK A 220 9.95 5.11 -6.97
C UNK A 220 11.04 4.50 -7.51
N ALA A 221 11.87 5.18 -8.61
CA ALA A 221 13.11 4.73 -9.28
C ALA A 221 14.30 4.61 -8.32
N GLU A 222 14.42 5.54 -7.39
CA GLU A 222 15.49 5.51 -6.39
C GLU A 222 15.26 4.50 -5.26
N ALA A 223 14.00 4.24 -4.90
CA ALA A 223 13.66 3.38 -3.75
C ALA A 223 13.79 1.89 -4.09
N ILE A 224 13.35 1.46 -5.29
CA ILE A 224 13.32 0.04 -5.67
C ILE A 224 14.71 -0.61 -5.55
N PRO A 225 15.79 -0.03 -6.09
CA PRO A 225 17.12 -0.64 -5.92
C PRO A 225 17.58 -0.69 -4.45
N LYS A 226 17.17 0.29 -3.63
CA LYS A 226 17.50 0.29 -2.19
C LYS A 226 16.76 -0.85 -1.47
N ILE A 227 15.49 -1.07 -1.81
CA ILE A 227 14.69 -2.19 -1.27
C ILE A 227 15.35 -3.52 -1.65
N ASP A 228 15.72 -3.69 -2.93
CA ASP A 228 16.43 -4.89 -3.41
C ASP A 228 17.70 -5.16 -2.60
N GLN A 229 18.52 -4.12 -2.42
CA GLN A 229 19.75 -4.22 -1.64
C GLN A 229 19.47 -4.65 -0.20
N HIS A 230 18.40 -4.14 0.40
CA HIS A 230 18.00 -4.51 1.76
C HIS A 230 17.46 -5.95 1.84
N SER A 231 16.78 -6.43 0.78
CA SER A 231 16.34 -7.83 0.70
C SER A 231 17.56 -8.76 0.67
N ILE A 232 18.51 -8.49 -0.25
CA ILE A 232 19.74 -9.27 -0.40
C ILE A 232 20.54 -9.26 0.92
N SER A 233 20.70 -8.09 1.54
CA SER A 233 21.43 -7.95 2.81
C SER A 233 20.77 -8.73 3.96
N ALA A 234 19.48 -9.04 3.84
CA ALA A 234 18.73 -9.83 4.82
C ALA A 234 18.63 -11.31 4.43
N ASN A 235 19.40 -11.75 3.44
CA ASN A 235 19.37 -13.11 2.88
C ASN A 235 17.98 -13.51 2.38
N ARG A 236 17.26 -12.55 1.78
CA ARG A 236 15.95 -12.78 1.14
C ARG A 236 16.09 -12.59 -0.37
N GLU A 237 15.21 -13.24 -1.10
CA GLU A 237 15.01 -12.94 -2.51
C GLU A 237 14.49 -11.51 -2.66
N VAL A 238 14.77 -10.87 -3.78
CA VAL A 238 14.21 -9.56 -4.07
C VAL A 238 12.69 -9.68 -4.24
N ILE A 239 11.99 -8.61 -3.93
CA ILE A 239 10.54 -8.57 -4.04
C ILE A 239 10.14 -8.75 -5.52
N ASP A 240 9.09 -9.54 -5.74
CA ASP A 240 8.50 -9.74 -7.07
C ASP A 240 8.19 -8.39 -7.71
N ARG A 241 8.55 -8.22 -8.98
CA ARG A 241 8.33 -6.96 -9.72
C ARG A 241 6.84 -6.59 -9.84
N GLU A 242 5.95 -7.55 -9.72
CA GLU A 242 4.50 -7.29 -9.67
C GLU A 242 4.01 -6.83 -8.30
N HIS A 243 4.90 -6.70 -7.30
CA HIS A 243 4.56 -6.29 -5.94
C HIS A 243 5.12 -4.90 -5.56
N PHE A 244 5.33 -4.02 -6.56
CA PHE A 244 5.66 -2.62 -6.31
C PHE A 244 4.46 -1.76 -6.71
N GLY A 245 3.90 -1.07 -5.73
CA GLY A 245 2.69 -0.28 -5.95
C GLY A 245 2.89 1.22 -5.74
N UNK A 246 1.82 2.14 -5.83
CA UNK A 246 1.74 3.41 -5.62
C UNK A 246 0.40 3.69 -5.31
N LEU A 247 0.25 4.42 -4.33
CA LEU A 247 -1.04 5.09 -4.09
C LEU A 247 -1.01 6.45 -4.77
N ILE A 248 -1.84 6.64 -5.79
CA ILE A 248 -1.91 7.89 -6.57
C ILE A 248 -3.12 8.70 -6.07
N ILE A 249 -2.82 9.91 -5.57
CA ILE A 249 -3.87 10.86 -5.16
C ILE A 249 -4.20 11.73 -6.37
N TYR A 250 -5.49 11.98 -6.60
CA TYR A 250 -5.94 12.80 -7.72
C TYR A 250 -7.10 13.72 -7.31
N THR A 251 -7.33 14.75 -8.11
CA THR A 251 -8.55 15.57 -8.07
C THR A 251 -9.28 15.43 -9.40
N ALA A 252 -10.60 15.51 -9.35
CA ALA A 252 -11.42 15.31 -10.54
C ALA A 252 -11.43 16.54 -11.47
N ASP A 253 -11.29 17.75 -10.90
CA ASP A 253 -11.54 19.03 -11.56
C ASP A 253 -10.32 19.97 -11.64
N GLY A 254 -9.17 19.52 -11.17
CA GLY A 254 -7.93 20.31 -11.19
C GLY A 254 -7.64 21.15 -9.95
N SER A 255 -8.57 21.24 -9.02
CA SER A 255 -8.35 22.05 -7.81
C SER A 255 -7.76 21.22 -6.66
N ILE A 256 -6.59 21.62 -6.19
CA ILE A 256 -5.97 21.02 -5.00
C ILE A 256 -6.30 21.94 -3.80
N PRO A 257 -7.03 21.43 -2.79
CA PRO A 257 -7.36 22.26 -1.62
C PRO A 257 -6.10 22.78 -0.92
N ASP A 258 -6.13 24.04 -0.46
CA ASP A 258 -5.00 24.70 0.20
C ASP A 258 -4.42 23.90 1.36
N GLN A 259 -5.28 23.23 2.14
CA GLN A 259 -4.85 22.39 3.25
C GLN A 259 -3.97 21.22 2.78
N ILE A 260 -4.25 20.69 1.60
CA ILE A 260 -3.46 19.60 1.01
C ILE A 260 -2.12 20.16 0.48
N VAL A 261 -2.15 21.33 -0.17
CA VAL A 261 -0.91 22.01 -0.60
C VAL A 261 0.02 22.21 0.61
N GLN A 262 -0.53 22.72 1.72
CA GLN A 262 0.23 22.93 2.96
C GLN A 262 0.77 21.60 3.54
N ALA A 263 -0.05 20.54 3.47
CA ALA A 263 0.35 19.21 3.95
C ALA A 263 1.51 18.64 3.11
N VAL A 264 1.45 18.80 1.79
CA VAL A 264 2.55 18.39 0.90
C VAL A 264 3.81 19.19 1.21
N GLN A 265 3.71 20.51 1.30
CA GLN A 265 4.84 21.38 1.64
C GLN A 265 5.46 21.06 2.99
N SER A 266 4.70 20.66 3.92
CA SER A 266 5.18 20.22 5.24
C SER A 266 5.89 18.86 5.23
N UNK A 267 5.28 17.98 4.32
CA UNK A 267 5.72 16.78 4.28
C UNK A 267 6.77 16.57 3.41
N ARG A 268 6.94 17.26 2.30
CA ARG A 268 7.88 17.20 1.17
C ARG A 268 8.20 18.65 0.69
N PRO A 269 8.93 19.45 1.45
CA PRO A 269 9.16 20.87 1.12
C PRO A 269 9.92 21.09 -0.21
N GLU A 270 10.58 20.07 -0.72
CA GLU A 270 11.28 20.09 -2.01
C GLU A 270 10.36 19.89 -3.23
N LEU A 271 9.09 19.53 -3.00
CA LEU A 271 8.12 19.24 -4.07
C LEU A 271 6.95 20.21 -4.05
N LYS A 272 6.34 20.40 -5.22
CA LYS A 272 5.04 21.07 -5.32
C LYS A 272 3.94 20.04 -5.18
N ALA A 273 2.73 20.48 -4.82
CA ALA A 273 1.57 19.58 -4.70
C ALA A 273 1.30 18.84 -6.01
N GLU A 274 1.49 19.53 -7.15
CA GLU A 274 1.26 18.98 -8.50
C GLU A 274 2.25 17.86 -8.87
N ASP A 275 3.39 17.80 -8.22
CA ASP A 275 4.36 16.71 -8.45
C ASP A 275 3.82 15.38 -7.91
N ILE A 276 2.98 15.44 -6.87
CA ILE A 276 2.45 14.27 -6.14
C ILE A 276 0.99 14.00 -6.49
N ILE A 277 0.18 15.07 -6.64
CA ILE A 277 -1.26 14.95 -6.85
C ILE A 277 -1.59 15.20 -8.32
N VAL A 278 -2.27 14.24 -8.92
CA VAL A 278 -2.74 14.37 -10.31
C VAL A 278 -3.96 15.29 -10.32
N GLN A 279 -3.88 16.39 -11.08
CA GLN A 279 -4.89 17.45 -11.03
C GLN A 279 -6.17 17.14 -11.82
N ASN A 280 -6.15 16.10 -12.67
CA ASN A 280 -7.26 15.82 -13.55
C ASN A 280 -7.31 14.32 -13.86
N ARG A 281 -8.51 13.73 -13.86
CA ARG A 281 -8.67 12.29 -14.19
C ARG A 281 -8.00 11.92 -15.51
N LYS A 282 -8.09 12.79 -16.53
CA LYS A 282 -7.49 12.54 -17.86
C LYS A 282 -5.97 12.40 -17.84
N GLU A 283 -5.33 12.91 -16.80
CA GLU A 283 -3.86 12.82 -16.63
C GLU A 283 -3.44 11.54 -15.91
N LEU A 284 -4.40 10.79 -15.33
CA LEU A 284 -4.10 9.58 -14.56
C LEU A 284 -3.39 8.52 -15.40
N SER A 285 -3.87 8.27 -16.62
CA SER A 285 -3.25 7.29 -17.51
C SER A 285 -1.77 7.61 -17.75
N ALA A 286 -1.46 8.88 -18.04
CA ALA A 286 -0.07 9.30 -18.24
C ALA A 286 0.77 9.13 -16.95
N ARG A 287 0.24 9.55 -15.81
CA ARG A 287 0.94 9.41 -14.52
C ARG A 287 1.17 7.93 -14.18
N ILE A 288 0.19 7.06 -14.41
CA ILE A 288 0.34 5.60 -14.21
C ILE A 288 1.46 5.07 -15.10
N GLN A 289 1.51 5.49 -16.38
CA GLN A 289 2.55 5.05 -17.31
C GLN A 289 3.95 5.51 -16.85
N GLU A 290 4.07 6.72 -16.28
CA GLU A 290 5.33 7.19 -15.70
C GLU A 290 5.79 6.25 -14.56
N PHE A 291 4.87 5.82 -13.71
CA PHE A 291 5.19 4.89 -12.63
C PHE A 291 5.49 3.47 -13.15
N ILE A 292 4.77 3.01 -14.18
CA ILE A 292 5.08 1.71 -14.83
C ILE A 292 6.51 1.73 -15.39
N ALA A 293 6.89 2.83 -16.00
CA ALA A 293 8.23 2.99 -16.61
C ALA A 293 9.37 2.87 -15.58
N VAL A 294 9.07 3.08 -14.29
CA VAL A 294 10.07 2.93 -13.22
C VAL A 294 9.84 1.69 -12.35
N GLY A 295 8.94 0.79 -12.77
CA GLY A 295 8.78 -0.53 -12.16
C GLY A 295 7.61 -0.71 -11.20
N ALA A 296 6.65 0.23 -11.16
CA ALA A 296 5.42 0.03 -10.39
C ALA A 296 4.39 -0.75 -11.21
N SER A 297 3.60 -1.57 -10.55
CA SER A 297 2.66 -2.50 -11.20
C SER A 297 1.26 -2.48 -10.59
N LYS A 298 1.10 -1.96 -9.38
CA LYS A 298 -0.18 -1.92 -8.67
C LYS A 298 -0.49 -0.48 -8.24
N PHE A 299 -1.68 -0.01 -8.60
CA PHE A 299 -2.07 1.39 -8.37
C PHE A 299 -3.37 1.49 -7.58
N UNK A 300 -3.58 2.32 -6.55
CA UNK A 300 -4.55 2.58 -5.85
C UNK A 300 -4.93 3.85 -6.14
N LEU A 301 -5.87 4.20 -6.86
CA LEU A 301 -6.32 5.56 -7.19
C LEU A 301 -7.19 6.11 -6.07
N THR A 302 -6.84 7.25 -5.50
CA THR A 302 -7.53 7.79 -4.30
C THR A 302 -7.89 9.26 -4.54
N PRO A 303 -9.19 9.62 -4.53
CA PRO A 303 -9.57 11.03 -4.67
C PRO A 303 -9.23 11.83 -3.42
N UNK A 304 -8.80 12.90 -3.75
CA UNK A 304 -8.47 13.73 -2.83
C UNK A 304 -9.53 14.29 -2.25
N VAL A 305 -10.46 14.79 -3.05
CA VAL A 305 -11.79 15.27 -2.73
C VAL A 305 -12.81 14.22 -3.17
N GLU A 306 -13.67 13.84 -2.27
CA GLU A 306 -14.65 12.80 -2.60
C GLU A 306 -15.67 13.31 -3.61
N PRO A 307 -16.07 12.47 -4.58
CA PRO A 307 -17.08 12.84 -5.57
C PRO A 307 -18.48 12.90 -4.97
N GLU A 308 -19.36 13.68 -5.59
CA GLU A 308 -20.78 13.70 -5.22
C GLU A 308 -21.49 12.44 -5.73
N ASP A 309 -21.04 11.89 -6.84
CA ASP A 309 -21.60 10.68 -7.47
C ASP A 309 -20.49 9.65 -7.68
N TRP A 310 -20.48 8.65 -6.82
CA TRP A 310 -19.46 7.59 -6.84
C TRP A 310 -19.52 6.73 -8.11
N GLU A 311 -20.73 6.42 -8.60
CA GLU A 311 -20.88 5.58 -9.79
C GLU A 311 -20.34 6.28 -11.03
N GLN A 312 -20.69 7.58 -11.20
CA GLN A 312 -20.15 8.39 -12.29
C GLN A 312 -18.63 8.50 -12.18
N GLU A 313 -18.11 8.73 -10.98
CA GLU A 313 -16.65 8.83 -10.76
C GLU A 313 -15.93 7.55 -11.18
N LEU A 314 -16.43 6.39 -10.71
CA LEU A 314 -15.81 5.09 -11.02
C LEU A 314 -15.91 4.77 -12.52
N SER A 315 -17.02 5.12 -13.16
CA SER A 315 -17.18 4.96 -14.62
C SER A 315 -16.11 5.77 -15.38
N CYS A 316 -15.95 7.04 -15.02
CA CYS A 316 -14.93 7.90 -15.63
C CYS A 316 -13.51 7.35 -15.41
N LEU A 317 -13.21 6.90 -14.18
CA LEU A 317 -11.91 6.31 -13.87
C LEU A 317 -11.66 5.04 -14.69
N ALA A 318 -12.68 4.20 -14.82
CA ALA A 318 -12.57 2.96 -15.62
C ALA A 318 -12.21 3.28 -17.08
N GLU A 319 -12.91 4.24 -17.69
CA GLU A 319 -12.62 4.68 -19.06
C GLU A 319 -11.19 5.21 -19.21
N GLU A 320 -10.75 6.02 -18.24
CA GLU A 320 -9.45 6.69 -18.33
C GLU A 320 -8.27 5.78 -17.99
N THR A 321 -8.48 4.68 -17.24
CA THR A 321 -7.32 3.95 -16.67
C THR A 321 -7.33 2.43 -16.91
N LEU A 322 -8.49 1.76 -16.99
CA LEU A 322 -8.50 0.28 -17.01
C LEU A 322 -7.95 -0.33 -18.31
N HIS A 323 -7.83 0.45 -19.38
CA HIS A 323 -7.14 -0.01 -20.59
C HIS A 323 -5.65 -0.32 -20.34
N LEU A 324 -5.08 0.16 -19.24
CA LEU A 324 -3.69 -0.12 -18.83
C LEU A 324 -3.57 -1.46 -18.07
N GLN A 325 -4.68 -1.98 -17.54
CA GLN A 325 -4.71 -3.22 -16.78
C GLN A 325 -4.65 -4.43 -17.72
N ASN A 326 -3.86 -5.47 -17.36
CA ASN A 326 -3.69 -6.67 -18.21
C ASN A 326 -3.75 -7.98 -17.40
#